data_02eea82a969be8a3ca3424ca094b5660
#
_entry.id   02eea82a969be8a3ca3424ca094b5660
#
_cell.length_a   1.000
_cell.length_b   1.000
_cell.length_c   1.000
_cell.angle_alpha   90.00
_cell.angle_beta   90.00
_cell.angle_gamma   90.00
#
_symmetry.space_group_name_H-M   'P 1'
#
loop_
_entity.id
_entity.type
_entity.pdbx_description
1 polymer ?
#
loop_
_entity_poly.entity_id
_entity_poly.type
_entity_poly.pdbx_seq_one_letter_code
_entity_poly.pdbx_strand_id
1 'polypeptide(L)'
;MNRFDVRYMQLVKEKLEAIINKQATVTDVAAALLVTRQTVYTWKARFIRFGIDGLRQPRKQRTDEPHNKTSMEVAQLVVNTADTYWQDGVEALADHIQRLYNLTINPTTVYRILKREGIRYGEHHPRTTKRWKIQLYAHQVPGLELQMDTKYPFGYKQGRVIYTIIDDATRWVYAWTYTTANQANTLDFISRVLSHAPFAIQKIRTDQGKEFAARSVRDHLASLGIDHRLNTPYCPEENGKIERFHRTLNEKCVVGMYPKDSLDVLQYKLTLFLQYYNYHKRHRGLGMEGMTPMQKLARYQRWG
;
A
#
# COMPACT_ATOMS: atom_id res chain seq x y z
N MET A 1 20.85 23.16 0.03
CA MET A 1 21.36 24.55 0.03
C MET A 1 20.17 25.43 -0.34
N ASN A 2 19.45 25.99 0.67
CA ASN A 2 18.38 26.93 0.41
C ASN A 2 19.01 28.20 -0.14
N ARG A 3 18.76 28.43 -1.40
CA ARG A 3 19.06 29.69 -2.09
C ARG A 3 18.21 30.79 -1.48
N PHE A 4 18.67 31.45 -0.41
CA PHE A 4 18.45 32.88 -0.40
C PHE A 4 19.29 33.37 -1.56
N ASP A 5 18.64 33.78 -2.62
CA ASP A 5 19.26 34.31 -3.80
C ASP A 5 20.22 35.42 -3.33
N VAL A 6 21.46 35.41 -3.80
CA VAL A 6 22.46 36.43 -3.47
C VAL A 6 21.86 37.83 -3.71
N ARG A 7 20.98 37.96 -4.71
CA ARG A 7 20.21 39.18 -5.02
C ARG A 7 19.26 39.60 -3.89
N TYR A 8 18.58 38.61 -3.23
CA TYR A 8 17.68 38.96 -2.12
C TYR A 8 18.47 39.42 -0.90
N MET A 9 19.60 38.81 -0.60
CA MET A 9 20.47 39.26 0.49
C MET A 9 21.05 40.65 0.24
N GLN A 10 21.38 40.96 -1.01
CA GLN A 10 21.85 42.30 -1.41
C GLN A 10 20.73 43.32 -1.23
N LEU A 11 19.50 43.01 -1.68
CA LEU A 11 18.33 43.87 -1.46
C LEU A 11 18.06 44.13 0.03
N VAL A 12 18.11 43.07 0.86
CA VAL A 12 17.95 43.20 2.32
C VAL A 12 19.01 44.12 2.91
N LYS A 13 20.27 43.97 2.50
CA LYS A 13 21.36 44.84 2.91
C LYS A 13 21.07 46.29 2.59
N GLU A 14 20.76 46.61 1.34
CA GLU A 14 20.45 47.99 0.90
C GLU A 14 19.29 48.63 1.69
N LYS A 15 18.25 47.85 1.96
CA LYS A 15 17.09 48.32 2.75
C LYS A 15 17.45 48.56 4.22
N LEU A 16 18.33 47.74 4.80
CA LEU A 16 18.83 47.94 6.18
C LEU A 16 19.76 49.12 6.29
N GLU A 17 20.63 49.36 5.30
CA GLU A 17 21.48 50.54 5.21
C GLU A 17 20.63 51.82 5.12
N ALA A 18 19.53 51.82 4.35
CA ALA A 18 18.59 52.93 4.29
C ALA A 18 17.94 53.25 5.65
N ILE A 19 17.64 52.21 6.48
CA ILE A 19 17.16 52.44 7.85
C ILE A 19 18.25 53.06 8.73
N ILE A 20 19.49 52.56 8.62
CA ILE A 20 20.61 53.07 9.43
C ILE A 20 20.91 54.52 9.09
N ASN A 21 20.85 54.87 7.80
CA ASN A 21 21.07 56.23 7.29
C ASN A 21 19.85 57.17 7.45
N LYS A 22 18.79 56.71 8.14
CA LYS A 22 17.54 57.46 8.37
C LYS A 22 16.79 57.85 7.08
N GLN A 23 17.00 57.12 6.00
CA GLN A 23 16.37 57.32 4.69
C GLN A 23 15.05 56.53 4.51
N ALA A 24 14.81 55.54 5.37
CA ALA A 24 13.60 54.71 5.38
C ALA A 24 13.21 54.34 6.81
N THR A 25 11.90 54.09 7.01
CA THR A 25 11.43 53.57 8.30
C THR A 25 11.42 52.03 8.32
N VAL A 26 11.44 51.44 9.52
CA VAL A 26 11.32 49.98 9.69
C VAL A 26 9.99 49.46 9.10
N THR A 27 8.92 50.28 9.17
CA THR A 27 7.61 49.94 8.64
C THR A 27 7.62 49.85 7.12
N ASP A 28 8.25 50.81 6.43
CA ASP A 28 8.36 50.80 4.98
C ASP A 28 9.18 49.64 4.47
N VAL A 29 10.28 49.34 5.14
CA VAL A 29 11.16 48.23 4.78
C VAL A 29 10.47 46.89 5.05
N ALA A 30 9.71 46.76 6.12
CA ALA A 30 8.93 45.56 6.42
C ALA A 30 7.88 45.27 5.34
N ALA A 31 7.18 46.33 4.89
CA ALA A 31 6.21 46.26 3.80
C ALA A 31 6.89 45.91 2.46
N ALA A 32 8.01 46.58 2.13
CA ALA A 32 8.76 46.34 0.88
C ALA A 32 9.33 44.93 0.76
N LEU A 33 9.73 44.31 1.88
CA LEU A 33 10.30 42.98 1.92
C LEU A 33 9.26 41.88 2.26
N LEU A 34 7.99 42.23 2.46
CA LEU A 34 6.91 41.35 2.86
C LEU A 34 7.23 40.53 4.12
N VAL A 35 7.85 41.15 5.12
CA VAL A 35 8.21 40.54 6.40
C VAL A 35 7.62 41.35 7.58
N THR A 36 7.67 40.76 8.78
CA THR A 36 7.23 41.47 9.99
C THR A 36 8.27 42.54 10.41
N ARG A 37 7.82 43.60 11.07
CA ARG A 37 8.71 44.60 11.67
C ARG A 37 9.73 43.97 12.62
N GLN A 38 9.32 42.96 13.37
CA GLN A 38 10.19 42.20 14.28
C GLN A 38 11.35 41.52 13.54
N THR A 39 11.06 40.97 12.35
CA THR A 39 12.10 40.39 11.46
C THR A 39 13.13 41.42 11.05
N VAL A 40 12.67 42.62 10.64
CA VAL A 40 13.54 43.74 10.26
C VAL A 40 14.40 44.19 11.44
N TYR A 41 13.85 44.35 12.63
CA TYR A 41 14.64 44.67 13.84
C TYR A 41 15.72 43.61 14.12
N THR A 42 15.37 42.34 14.00
CA THR A 42 16.32 41.21 14.22
C THR A 42 17.44 41.25 13.18
N TRP A 43 17.10 41.47 11.91
CA TRP A 43 18.10 41.58 10.83
C TRP A 43 18.98 42.81 11.00
N LYS A 44 18.41 43.96 11.34
CA LYS A 44 19.15 45.20 11.61
C LYS A 44 20.19 44.98 12.73
N ALA A 45 19.77 44.41 13.85
CA ALA A 45 20.65 44.15 14.97
C ALA A 45 21.82 43.22 14.59
N ARG A 46 21.53 42.17 13.80
CA ARG A 46 22.55 41.24 13.31
C ARG A 46 23.47 41.87 12.28
N PHE A 47 22.90 42.71 11.38
CA PHE A 47 23.67 43.42 10.36
C PHE A 47 24.62 44.40 10.98
N ILE A 48 24.21 45.17 11.96
CA ILE A 48 25.08 46.11 12.71
C ILE A 48 26.23 45.34 13.42
N ARG A 49 25.97 44.15 13.96
CA ARG A 49 26.94 43.40 14.74
C ARG A 49 27.91 42.59 13.89
N PHE A 50 27.43 41.98 12.80
CA PHE A 50 28.17 40.99 12.02
C PHE A 50 28.21 41.29 10.51
N GLY A 51 27.77 42.48 10.06
CA GLY A 51 27.69 42.79 8.64
C GLY A 51 26.76 41.89 7.86
N ILE A 52 27.04 41.73 6.58
CA ILE A 52 26.24 40.89 5.68
C ILE A 52 26.23 39.41 6.11
N ASP A 53 27.26 38.94 6.80
CA ASP A 53 27.30 37.56 7.30
C ASP A 53 26.34 37.32 8.46
N GLY A 54 25.96 38.36 9.19
CA GLY A 54 24.91 38.29 10.21
C GLY A 54 23.51 38.07 9.63
N LEU A 55 23.30 38.32 8.34
CA LEU A 55 22.06 38.02 7.62
C LEU A 55 21.98 36.57 7.13
N ARG A 56 23.13 35.93 6.97
CA ARG A 56 23.17 34.47 6.74
C ARG A 56 22.68 33.81 8.01
N GLN A 57 21.49 33.18 7.97
CA GLN A 57 21.06 32.35 9.08
C GLN A 57 22.05 31.19 9.18
N PRO A 58 22.84 31.08 10.27
CA PRO A 58 23.55 29.84 10.50
C PRO A 58 22.47 28.78 10.69
N ARG A 59 22.44 27.74 9.82
CA ARG A 59 21.76 26.51 10.21
C ARG A 59 22.32 26.17 11.58
N LYS A 60 21.46 26.15 12.61
CA LYS A 60 21.81 25.47 13.85
C LYS A 60 22.20 24.06 13.46
N GLN A 61 23.49 23.78 13.30
CA GLN A 61 23.96 22.41 13.33
C GLN A 61 23.55 21.94 14.72
N ARG A 62 22.56 21.06 14.76
CA ARG A 62 22.26 20.33 15.97
C ARG A 62 23.50 19.50 16.24
N THR A 63 24.33 19.94 17.15
CA THR A 63 25.50 19.22 17.64
C THR A 63 25.12 18.08 18.55
N ASP A 64 23.92 18.16 19.13
CA ASP A 64 23.40 17.14 20.04
C ASP A 64 22.50 16.16 19.30
N GLU A 65 22.70 14.88 19.54
CA GLU A 65 21.76 13.85 19.06
C GLU A 65 20.38 14.13 19.68
N PRO A 66 19.30 14.06 18.89
CA PRO A 66 17.95 14.25 19.43
C PRO A 66 17.71 13.21 20.54
N HIS A 67 17.26 13.66 21.70
CA HIS A 67 16.94 12.80 22.86
C HIS A 67 15.93 11.68 22.53
N ASN A 68 15.17 11.83 21.43
CA ASN A 68 14.21 10.85 20.93
C ASN A 68 14.74 10.06 19.71
N LYS A 69 16.07 10.04 19.48
CA LYS A 69 16.66 9.20 18.42
C LYS A 69 16.46 7.74 18.79
N THR A 70 15.88 6.98 17.86
CA THR A 70 15.75 5.52 18.01
C THR A 70 17.13 4.90 18.21
N SER A 71 17.28 4.02 19.21
CA SER A 71 18.56 3.35 19.50
C SER A 71 19.07 2.54 18.32
N MET A 72 20.37 2.30 18.26
CA MET A 72 20.97 1.48 17.19
C MET A 72 20.44 0.05 17.20
N GLU A 73 20.18 -0.51 18.37
CA GLU A 73 19.61 -1.86 18.54
C GLU A 73 18.23 -1.97 17.88
N VAL A 74 17.34 -1.00 18.14
CA VAL A 74 16.02 -0.96 17.51
C VAL A 74 16.14 -0.72 16.01
N ALA A 75 17.09 0.09 15.56
CA ALA A 75 17.32 0.31 14.13
C ALA A 75 17.77 -0.98 13.43
N GLN A 76 18.72 -1.73 14.03
CA GLN A 76 19.19 -3.01 13.50
C GLN A 76 18.06 -4.05 13.47
N LEU A 77 17.22 -4.08 14.49
CA LEU A 77 16.06 -4.96 14.55
C LEU A 77 15.07 -4.65 13.42
N VAL A 78 14.83 -3.38 13.11
CA VAL A 78 13.99 -2.97 11.97
C VAL A 78 14.60 -3.44 10.65
N VAL A 79 15.90 -3.28 10.46
CA VAL A 79 16.61 -3.72 9.26
C VAL A 79 16.51 -5.25 9.08
N ASN A 80 16.82 -6.02 10.12
CA ASN A 80 16.74 -7.48 10.08
C ASN A 80 15.33 -7.98 9.80
N THR A 81 14.30 -7.32 10.38
CA THR A 81 12.91 -7.64 10.11
C THR A 81 12.53 -7.33 8.66
N ALA A 82 13.02 -6.20 8.13
CA ALA A 82 12.78 -5.80 6.74
C ALA A 82 13.44 -6.78 5.75
N ASP A 83 14.62 -7.29 6.06
CA ASP A 83 15.32 -8.28 5.24
C ASP A 83 14.56 -9.62 5.21
N THR A 84 14.07 -10.07 6.35
CA THR A 84 13.27 -11.29 6.46
C THR A 84 11.92 -11.17 5.75
N TYR A 85 11.26 -10.01 5.88
CA TYR A 85 9.92 -9.74 5.35
C TYR A 85 9.97 -8.67 4.25
N TRP A 86 10.95 -8.74 3.37
CA TRP A 86 11.27 -7.74 2.33
C TRP A 86 10.09 -7.37 1.42
N GLN A 87 9.08 -8.26 1.30
CA GLN A 87 7.90 -8.02 0.49
C GLN A 87 6.81 -7.19 1.20
N ASP A 88 6.93 -6.96 2.51
CA ASP A 88 5.89 -6.32 3.29
C ASP A 88 6.10 -4.80 3.38
N GLY A 89 5.02 -4.01 3.41
CA GLY A 89 5.11 -2.57 3.62
C GLY A 89 5.48 -2.22 5.07
N VAL A 90 5.91 -0.98 5.31
CA VAL A 90 6.37 -0.50 6.64
C VAL A 90 5.35 -0.68 7.76
N GLU A 91 4.06 -0.68 7.42
CA GLU A 91 2.98 -0.93 8.39
C GLU A 91 2.96 -2.39 8.82
N ALA A 92 3.11 -3.34 7.87
CA ALA A 92 3.20 -4.75 8.18
C ALA A 92 4.49 -5.08 8.94
N LEU A 93 5.61 -4.41 8.61
CA LEU A 93 6.85 -4.54 9.37
C LEU A 93 6.69 -4.10 10.82
N ALA A 94 6.03 -2.98 11.09
CA ALA A 94 5.74 -2.55 12.44
C ALA A 94 4.91 -3.60 13.21
N ASP A 95 3.94 -4.22 12.53
CA ASP A 95 3.15 -5.32 13.10
C ASP A 95 4.00 -6.59 13.35
N HIS A 96 4.95 -6.91 12.48
CA HIS A 96 5.90 -8.01 12.71
C HIS A 96 6.81 -7.75 13.90
N ILE A 97 7.36 -6.55 14.01
CA ILE A 97 8.20 -6.13 15.13
C ILE A 97 7.43 -6.24 16.46
N GLN A 98 6.18 -5.76 16.48
CA GLN A 98 5.33 -5.87 17.66
C GLN A 98 5.12 -7.34 18.08
N ARG A 99 4.90 -8.24 17.13
CA ARG A 99 4.66 -9.66 17.44
C ARG A 99 5.91 -10.43 17.84
N LEU A 100 7.03 -10.18 17.17
CA LEU A 100 8.26 -10.94 17.38
C LEU A 100 9.03 -10.48 18.62
N TYR A 101 8.98 -9.16 18.90
CA TYR A 101 9.84 -8.53 19.90
C TYR A 101 9.05 -7.77 20.98
N ASN A 102 7.72 -7.82 20.92
CA ASN A 102 6.82 -7.06 21.80
C ASN A 102 7.14 -5.56 21.87
N LEU A 103 7.67 -5.01 20.74
CA LEU A 103 8.07 -3.62 20.61
C LEU A 103 7.10 -2.85 19.71
N THR A 104 6.42 -1.86 20.28
CA THR A 104 5.54 -0.96 19.52
C THR A 104 6.37 0.12 18.84
N ILE A 105 6.40 0.13 17.51
CA ILE A 105 7.09 1.15 16.72
C ILE A 105 6.13 1.75 15.67
N ASN A 106 6.20 3.07 15.51
CA ASN A 106 5.36 3.74 14.52
C ASN A 106 5.88 3.41 13.10
N PRO A 107 5.01 3.05 12.13
CA PRO A 107 5.39 2.79 10.74
C PRO A 107 6.22 3.92 10.08
N THR A 108 5.94 5.17 10.44
CA THR A 108 6.74 6.31 9.98
C THR A 108 8.19 6.26 10.50
N THR A 109 8.40 5.74 11.72
CA THR A 109 9.73 5.54 12.29
C THR A 109 10.45 4.41 11.57
N VAL A 110 9.77 3.30 11.29
CA VAL A 110 10.29 2.20 10.45
C VAL A 110 10.75 2.72 9.11
N TYR A 111 9.91 3.50 8.41
CA TYR A 111 10.27 4.11 7.13
C TYR A 111 11.51 5.01 7.21
N ARG A 112 11.60 5.85 8.26
CA ARG A 112 12.75 6.77 8.46
C ARG A 112 14.04 6.01 8.71
N ILE A 113 13.99 4.90 9.46
CA ILE A 113 15.14 4.04 9.72
C ILE A 113 15.60 3.42 8.40
N LEU A 114 14.72 2.73 7.67
CA LEU A 114 15.05 2.08 6.39
C LEU A 114 15.62 3.07 5.38
N LYS A 115 15.04 4.27 5.28
CA LYS A 115 15.54 5.33 4.41
C LYS A 115 16.95 5.81 4.81
N ARG A 116 17.22 5.91 6.11
CA ARG A 116 18.55 6.31 6.64
C ARG A 116 19.61 5.26 6.32
N GLU A 117 19.24 3.98 6.44
CA GLU A 117 20.13 2.85 6.14
C GLU A 117 20.23 2.56 4.63
N GLY A 118 19.66 3.42 3.77
CA GLY A 118 19.75 3.28 2.32
C GLY A 118 18.90 2.16 1.72
N ILE A 119 18.04 1.54 2.53
CA ILE A 119 17.16 0.45 2.09
C ILE A 119 15.95 1.06 1.38
N ARG A 120 15.81 0.79 0.08
CA ARG A 120 14.61 1.17 -0.69
C ARG A 120 13.48 0.23 -0.30
N TYR A 121 12.47 0.79 0.33
CA TYR A 121 11.31 0.06 0.80
C TYR A 121 10.04 0.65 0.22
N GLY A 122 9.37 -0.13 -0.63
CA GLY A 122 8.12 0.24 -1.28
C GLY A 122 8.25 1.43 -2.24
N GLU A 123 8.12 1.21 -3.53
CA GLU A 123 7.90 2.31 -4.45
C GLU A 123 6.50 2.89 -4.19
N HIS A 124 6.44 4.05 -3.56
CA HIS A 124 5.21 4.83 -3.51
C HIS A 124 4.95 5.40 -4.91
N HIS A 125 4.12 4.71 -5.68
CA HIS A 125 3.49 5.36 -6.83
C HIS A 125 2.61 6.49 -6.31
N PRO A 126 2.82 7.76 -6.73
CA PRO A 126 1.97 8.85 -6.32
C PRO A 126 0.52 8.53 -6.72
N ARG A 127 -0.38 8.55 -5.74
CA ARG A 127 -1.80 8.39 -6.01
C ARG A 127 -2.30 9.60 -6.78
N THR A 128 -2.37 9.49 -8.10
CA THR A 128 -3.19 10.39 -8.91
C THR A 128 -4.64 10.01 -8.67
N THR A 129 -5.33 10.74 -7.81
CA THR A 129 -6.72 10.42 -7.52
C THR A 129 -7.63 11.62 -7.67
N LYS A 130 -8.41 11.61 -8.75
CA LYS A 130 -9.80 12.06 -8.64
C LYS A 130 -10.54 10.96 -7.90
N ARG A 131 -10.79 11.14 -6.60
CA ARG A 131 -11.62 10.23 -5.80
C ARG A 131 -13.08 10.46 -6.19
N TRP A 132 -13.62 9.58 -7.03
CA TRP A 132 -15.06 9.31 -6.99
C TRP A 132 -15.36 8.74 -5.60
N LYS A 133 -16.48 9.17 -4.98
CA LYS A 133 -16.95 8.56 -3.73
C LYS A 133 -17.39 7.13 -4.03
N ILE A 134 -16.45 6.18 -4.06
CA ILE A 134 -16.79 4.75 -4.16
C ILE A 134 -17.42 4.38 -2.83
N GLN A 135 -18.66 3.93 -2.87
CA GLN A 135 -19.31 3.40 -1.68
C GLN A 135 -18.66 2.04 -1.36
N LEU A 136 -17.75 2.04 -0.40
CA LEU A 136 -17.09 0.83 0.05
C LEU A 136 -18.10 -0.04 0.79
N TYR A 137 -18.26 -1.27 0.36
CA TYR A 137 -19.06 -2.27 1.06
C TYR A 137 -18.21 -3.48 1.46
N ALA A 138 -18.59 -4.18 2.50
CA ALA A 138 -18.04 -5.46 2.89
C ALA A 138 -19.14 -6.29 3.52
N HIS A 139 -19.33 -7.50 3.01
CA HIS A 139 -20.19 -8.47 3.67
C HIS A 139 -19.63 -8.86 5.03
N GLN A 140 -20.51 -9.23 5.96
CA GLN A 140 -20.12 -9.64 7.30
C GLN A 140 -19.95 -11.16 7.42
N VAL A 141 -20.66 -11.90 6.57
CA VAL A 141 -20.77 -13.36 6.61
C VAL A 141 -19.81 -13.98 5.57
N PRO A 142 -18.86 -14.85 5.99
CA PRO A 142 -18.02 -15.60 5.06
C PRO A 142 -18.87 -16.48 4.14
N GLY A 143 -18.49 -16.57 2.87
CA GLY A 143 -19.18 -17.39 1.88
C GLY A 143 -20.45 -16.76 1.30
N LEU A 144 -20.95 -15.64 1.84
CA LEU A 144 -22.14 -14.97 1.31
C LEU A 144 -21.97 -14.53 -0.14
N GLU A 145 -20.81 -13.97 -0.48
CA GLU A 145 -20.47 -13.59 -1.84
C GLU A 145 -18.96 -13.70 -2.06
N LEU A 146 -18.58 -14.40 -3.13
CA LEU A 146 -17.20 -14.51 -3.60
C LEU A 146 -17.07 -13.86 -4.97
N GLN A 147 -15.94 -13.20 -5.23
CA GLN A 147 -15.58 -12.68 -6.55
C GLN A 147 -14.60 -13.65 -7.20
N MET A 148 -14.86 -14.08 -8.44
CA MET A 148 -14.02 -14.98 -9.21
C MET A 148 -13.60 -14.30 -10.52
N ASP A 149 -12.33 -14.45 -10.87
CA ASP A 149 -11.75 -13.84 -12.07
C ASP A 149 -10.53 -14.63 -12.55
N THR A 150 -10.10 -14.38 -13.79
CA THR A 150 -8.90 -14.97 -14.37
C THR A 150 -7.79 -13.93 -14.49
N LYS A 151 -6.55 -14.39 -14.33
CA LYS A 151 -5.34 -13.58 -14.48
C LYS A 151 -4.36 -14.24 -15.44
N TYR A 152 -3.91 -13.50 -16.44
CA TYR A 152 -2.87 -13.93 -17.38
C TYR A 152 -1.52 -13.33 -16.93
N PRO A 153 -0.70 -14.08 -16.19
CA PRO A 153 0.51 -13.53 -15.57
C PRO A 153 1.55 -13.06 -16.59
N PHE A 154 1.55 -13.66 -17.79
CA PHE A 154 2.50 -13.36 -18.87
C PHE A 154 1.82 -12.86 -20.16
N GLY A 155 0.55 -12.48 -20.08
CA GLY A 155 -0.29 -12.12 -21.22
C GLY A 155 -0.97 -13.32 -21.87
N TYR A 156 -1.99 -13.03 -22.69
CA TYR A 156 -2.91 -14.04 -23.26
C TYR A 156 -2.21 -15.09 -24.15
N LYS A 157 -1.11 -14.74 -24.82
CA LYS A 157 -0.44 -15.60 -25.81
C LYS A 157 0.46 -16.66 -25.17
N GLN A 158 0.74 -16.61 -23.88
CA GLN A 158 1.74 -17.47 -23.23
C GLN A 158 1.18 -18.81 -22.71
N GLY A 159 -0.11 -19.08 -22.92
CA GLY A 159 -0.72 -20.34 -22.49
C GLY A 159 -0.62 -20.60 -20.98
N ARG A 160 -0.75 -19.55 -20.19
CA ARG A 160 -0.76 -19.64 -18.72
C ARG A 160 -1.85 -18.72 -18.18
N VAL A 161 -2.75 -19.28 -17.39
CA VAL A 161 -3.83 -18.53 -16.73
C VAL A 161 -3.95 -18.97 -15.28
N ILE A 162 -4.19 -18.04 -14.39
CA ILE A 162 -4.48 -18.28 -12.98
C ILE A 162 -5.94 -17.94 -12.75
N TYR A 163 -6.74 -18.93 -12.39
CA TYR A 163 -8.08 -18.70 -11.86
C TYR A 163 -7.97 -18.31 -10.41
N THR A 164 -8.71 -17.34 -10.00
CA THR A 164 -8.67 -16.76 -8.66
C THR A 164 -10.07 -16.55 -8.13
N ILE A 165 -10.25 -16.74 -6.84
CA ILE A 165 -11.49 -16.41 -6.13
C ILE A 165 -11.17 -15.78 -4.78
N ILE A 166 -11.95 -14.80 -4.36
CA ILE A 166 -11.79 -14.10 -3.09
C ILE A 166 -13.15 -13.97 -2.38
N ASP A 167 -13.20 -14.32 -1.11
CA ASP A 167 -14.37 -14.08 -0.26
C ASP A 167 -14.49 -12.61 0.12
N ASP A 168 -15.68 -12.06 -0.02
CA ASP A 168 -15.95 -10.65 0.24
C ASP A 168 -15.79 -10.26 1.71
N ALA A 169 -16.15 -11.13 2.65
CA ALA A 169 -16.14 -10.86 4.08
C ALA A 169 -14.74 -10.98 4.69
N THR A 170 -14.05 -12.10 4.42
CA THR A 170 -12.78 -12.46 5.06
C THR A 170 -11.57 -12.13 4.23
N ARG A 171 -11.71 -11.86 2.94
CA ARG A 171 -10.61 -11.79 1.96
C ARG A 171 -9.87 -13.12 1.81
N TRP A 172 -10.43 -14.24 2.25
CA TRP A 172 -9.89 -15.56 1.96
C TRP A 172 -9.80 -15.75 0.45
N VAL A 173 -8.67 -16.30 -0.01
CA VAL A 173 -8.42 -16.51 -1.44
C VAL A 173 -8.07 -17.95 -1.71
N TYR A 174 -8.50 -18.43 -2.88
CA TYR A 174 -8.01 -19.64 -3.52
C TYR A 174 -7.66 -19.35 -4.97
N ALA A 175 -6.66 -20.05 -5.50
CA ALA A 175 -6.24 -19.87 -6.89
C ALA A 175 -5.60 -21.13 -7.43
N TRP A 176 -5.73 -21.35 -8.73
CA TRP A 176 -5.16 -22.49 -9.43
C TRP A 176 -4.70 -22.12 -10.83
N THR A 177 -3.63 -22.78 -11.32
CA THR A 177 -3.02 -22.52 -12.61
C THR A 177 -3.52 -23.47 -13.68
N TYR A 178 -3.80 -22.95 -14.89
CA TYR A 178 -4.20 -23.72 -16.06
C TYR A 178 -3.45 -23.23 -17.29
N THR A 179 -3.56 -24.00 -18.38
CA THR A 179 -3.02 -23.60 -19.69
C THR A 179 -3.91 -22.59 -20.41
N THR A 180 -5.22 -22.68 -20.22
CA THR A 180 -6.22 -21.88 -20.94
C THR A 180 -7.40 -21.54 -20.05
N ALA A 181 -8.09 -20.43 -20.32
CA ALA A 181 -9.39 -20.12 -19.75
C ALA A 181 -10.48 -20.72 -20.65
N ASN A 182 -11.28 -21.62 -20.10
CA ASN A 182 -12.41 -22.24 -20.78
C ASN A 182 -13.42 -22.81 -19.75
N GLN A 183 -14.62 -23.16 -20.19
CA GLN A 183 -15.68 -23.68 -19.33
C GLN A 183 -15.29 -24.93 -18.54
N ALA A 184 -14.50 -25.84 -19.11
CA ALA A 184 -14.08 -27.07 -18.43
C ALA A 184 -13.15 -26.76 -17.25
N ASN A 185 -12.19 -25.87 -17.46
CA ASN A 185 -11.28 -25.41 -16.41
C ASN A 185 -12.02 -24.58 -15.35
N THR A 186 -13.07 -23.83 -15.73
CA THR A 186 -13.94 -23.14 -14.78
C THR A 186 -14.67 -24.11 -13.87
N LEU A 187 -15.23 -25.20 -14.41
CA LEU A 187 -15.91 -26.23 -13.63
C LEU A 187 -14.94 -26.97 -12.70
N ASP A 188 -13.74 -27.35 -13.19
CA ASP A 188 -12.71 -27.94 -12.35
C ASP A 188 -12.29 -26.99 -11.22
N PHE A 189 -12.08 -25.71 -11.54
CA PHE A 189 -11.74 -24.70 -10.53
C PHE A 189 -12.82 -24.53 -9.46
N ILE A 190 -14.10 -24.47 -9.85
CA ILE A 190 -15.23 -24.45 -8.90
C ILE A 190 -15.20 -25.66 -7.99
N SER A 191 -15.00 -26.87 -8.51
CA SER A 191 -14.92 -28.09 -7.72
C SER A 191 -13.76 -28.04 -6.72
N ARG A 192 -12.60 -27.52 -7.11
CA ARG A 192 -11.47 -27.30 -6.20
C ARG A 192 -11.77 -26.27 -5.13
N VAL A 193 -12.43 -25.15 -5.49
CA VAL A 193 -12.85 -24.13 -4.53
C VAL A 193 -13.77 -24.73 -3.47
N LEU A 194 -14.77 -25.49 -3.88
CA LEU A 194 -15.73 -26.13 -2.97
C LEU A 194 -15.06 -27.11 -2.00
N SER A 195 -14.00 -27.83 -2.44
CA SER A 195 -13.27 -28.76 -1.59
C SER A 195 -12.29 -28.09 -0.62
N HIS A 196 -11.90 -26.83 -0.87
CA HIS A 196 -10.91 -26.10 -0.07
C HIS A 196 -11.51 -24.94 0.74
N ALA A 197 -12.70 -24.45 0.37
CA ALA A 197 -13.33 -23.35 1.08
C ALA A 197 -13.69 -23.76 2.52
N PRO A 198 -13.29 -22.98 3.54
CA PRO A 198 -13.56 -23.29 4.95
C PRO A 198 -14.96 -22.81 5.41
N PHE A 199 -15.86 -22.55 4.46
CA PHE A 199 -17.24 -22.11 4.67
C PHE A 199 -18.13 -22.52 3.49
N ALA A 200 -19.45 -22.54 3.69
CA ALA A 200 -20.40 -22.76 2.63
C ALA A 200 -20.48 -21.53 1.71
N ILE A 201 -20.52 -21.76 0.40
CA ILE A 201 -20.58 -20.69 -0.62
C ILE A 201 -22.04 -20.53 -1.05
N GLN A 202 -22.55 -19.30 -0.94
CA GLN A 202 -23.92 -18.97 -1.34
C GLN A 202 -23.98 -18.30 -2.72
N LYS A 203 -23.00 -17.46 -3.04
CA LYS A 203 -22.98 -16.71 -4.28
C LYS A 203 -21.56 -16.58 -4.85
N ILE A 204 -21.45 -16.75 -6.16
CA ILE A 204 -20.23 -16.44 -6.91
C ILE A 204 -20.54 -15.35 -7.92
N ARG A 205 -19.74 -14.28 -7.89
CA ARG A 205 -19.79 -13.18 -8.85
C ARG A 205 -18.59 -13.28 -9.80
N THR A 206 -18.85 -13.14 -11.11
CA THR A 206 -17.81 -13.15 -12.16
C THR A 206 -18.00 -11.98 -13.11
N ASP A 207 -17.02 -11.71 -13.93
CA ASP A 207 -17.23 -10.90 -15.13
C ASP A 207 -18.03 -11.67 -16.20
N GLN A 208 -18.21 -11.05 -17.37
CA GLN A 208 -18.92 -11.64 -18.51
C GLN A 208 -18.00 -12.44 -19.45
N GLY A 209 -16.85 -12.91 -18.96
CA GLY A 209 -15.95 -13.78 -19.72
C GLY A 209 -16.67 -15.02 -20.26
N LYS A 210 -16.35 -15.43 -21.49
CA LYS A 210 -17.00 -16.59 -22.13
C LYS A 210 -16.88 -17.87 -21.31
N GLU A 211 -15.75 -18.02 -20.60
CA GLU A 211 -15.47 -19.12 -19.71
C GLU A 211 -16.41 -19.20 -18.51
N PHE A 212 -16.93 -18.06 -18.03
CA PHE A 212 -17.84 -17.96 -16.90
C PHE A 212 -19.31 -17.90 -17.34
N ALA A 213 -19.61 -17.21 -18.46
CA ALA A 213 -20.96 -17.02 -18.94
C ALA A 213 -21.55 -18.28 -19.61
N ALA A 214 -20.78 -19.36 -19.76
CA ALA A 214 -21.22 -20.60 -20.37
C ALA A 214 -22.41 -21.21 -19.61
N ARG A 215 -23.39 -21.74 -20.36
CA ARG A 215 -24.59 -22.37 -19.77
C ARG A 215 -24.24 -23.50 -18.82
N SER A 216 -23.26 -24.34 -19.17
CA SER A 216 -22.79 -25.44 -18.32
C SER A 216 -22.30 -24.99 -16.94
N VAL A 217 -21.65 -23.81 -16.85
CA VAL A 217 -21.20 -23.24 -15.58
C VAL A 217 -22.38 -22.77 -14.74
N ARG A 218 -23.34 -22.09 -15.36
CA ARG A 218 -24.55 -21.64 -14.66
C ARG A 218 -25.40 -22.82 -14.16
N ASP A 219 -25.62 -23.80 -15.01
CA ASP A 219 -26.43 -24.99 -14.65
C ASP A 219 -25.74 -25.79 -13.52
N HIS A 220 -24.42 -25.90 -13.55
CA HIS A 220 -23.64 -26.53 -12.48
C HIS A 220 -23.74 -25.78 -11.15
N LEU A 221 -23.55 -24.48 -11.13
CA LEU A 221 -23.68 -23.66 -9.92
C LEU A 221 -25.11 -23.71 -9.37
N ALA A 222 -26.11 -23.66 -10.25
CA ALA A 222 -27.53 -23.79 -9.87
C ALA A 222 -27.84 -25.17 -9.24
N SER A 223 -27.25 -26.26 -9.77
CA SER A 223 -27.42 -27.62 -9.19
C SER A 223 -26.82 -27.75 -7.79
N LEU A 224 -25.84 -26.90 -7.46
CA LEU A 224 -25.21 -26.80 -6.15
C LEU A 224 -25.90 -25.81 -5.19
N GLY A 225 -26.98 -25.15 -5.64
CA GLY A 225 -27.66 -24.11 -4.88
C GLY A 225 -26.87 -22.81 -4.74
N ILE A 226 -25.86 -22.58 -5.61
CA ILE A 226 -25.01 -21.39 -5.59
C ILE A 226 -25.53 -20.37 -6.61
N ASP A 227 -25.84 -19.15 -6.15
CA ASP A 227 -26.26 -18.05 -7.01
C ASP A 227 -25.08 -17.56 -7.87
N HIS A 228 -25.22 -17.59 -9.19
CA HIS A 228 -24.22 -17.06 -10.12
C HIS A 228 -24.62 -15.68 -10.61
N ARG A 229 -23.85 -14.65 -10.25
CA ARG A 229 -24.10 -13.27 -10.67
C ARG A 229 -23.00 -12.76 -11.59
N LEU A 230 -23.39 -12.28 -12.75
CA LEU A 230 -22.48 -11.56 -13.65
C LEU A 230 -22.36 -10.09 -13.21
N ASN A 231 -21.17 -9.54 -13.25
CA ASN A 231 -20.94 -8.12 -12.98
C ASN A 231 -21.71 -7.23 -13.94
N THR A 232 -22.15 -6.10 -13.46
CA THR A 232 -22.73 -5.06 -14.29
C THR A 232 -21.66 -4.51 -15.23
N PRO A 233 -21.92 -4.39 -16.54
CA PRO A 233 -20.99 -3.78 -17.46
C PRO A 233 -20.56 -2.38 -16.97
N TYR A 234 -19.27 -2.06 -17.08
CA TYR A 234 -18.70 -0.77 -16.70
C TYR A 234 -18.78 -0.40 -15.20
N CYS A 235 -19.01 -1.38 -14.31
CA CYS A 235 -19.00 -1.18 -12.85
C CYS A 235 -17.76 -1.81 -12.20
N PRO A 236 -16.56 -1.19 -12.30
CA PRO A 236 -15.31 -1.76 -11.78
C PRO A 236 -15.32 -1.91 -10.25
N GLU A 237 -16.14 -1.15 -9.53
CA GLU A 237 -16.28 -1.27 -8.09
C GLU A 237 -16.81 -2.64 -7.64
N GLU A 238 -17.54 -3.34 -8.50
CA GLU A 238 -18.05 -4.69 -8.21
C GLU A 238 -16.91 -5.73 -8.15
N ASN A 239 -15.76 -5.48 -8.81
CA ASN A 239 -14.57 -6.34 -8.84
C ASN A 239 -13.40 -5.81 -8.00
N GLY A 240 -13.57 -4.72 -7.29
CA GLY A 240 -12.47 -3.99 -6.65
C GLY A 240 -11.65 -4.80 -5.64
N LYS A 241 -12.20 -5.90 -5.06
CA LYS A 241 -11.48 -6.75 -4.11
C LYS A 241 -10.56 -7.74 -4.82
N ILE A 242 -11.05 -8.39 -5.86
CA ILE A 242 -10.25 -9.32 -6.65
C ILE A 242 -9.18 -8.59 -7.46
N GLU A 243 -9.46 -7.39 -7.97
CA GLU A 243 -8.46 -6.54 -8.64
C GLU A 243 -7.33 -6.15 -7.70
N ARG A 244 -7.66 -5.80 -6.45
CA ARG A 244 -6.65 -5.52 -5.42
C ARG A 244 -5.83 -6.76 -5.07
N PHE A 245 -6.47 -7.93 -5.03
CA PHE A 245 -5.77 -9.20 -4.87
C PHE A 245 -4.82 -9.44 -6.05
N HIS A 246 -5.27 -9.27 -7.30
CA HIS A 246 -4.44 -9.42 -8.50
C HIS A 246 -3.23 -8.49 -8.50
N ARG A 247 -3.36 -7.25 -7.99
CA ARG A 247 -2.21 -6.36 -7.81
C ARG A 247 -1.20 -6.98 -6.84
N THR A 248 -1.65 -7.44 -5.67
CA THR A 248 -0.78 -8.09 -4.68
C THR A 248 -0.15 -9.37 -5.24
N LEU A 249 -0.90 -10.17 -5.99
CA LEU A 249 -0.42 -11.37 -6.66
C LEU A 249 0.69 -11.04 -7.66
N ASN A 250 0.53 -9.99 -8.48
CA ASN A 250 1.56 -9.54 -9.41
C ASN A 250 2.84 -9.11 -8.69
N GLU A 251 2.70 -8.26 -7.67
CA GLU A 251 3.84 -7.67 -6.96
C GLU A 251 4.64 -8.70 -6.15
N LYS A 252 3.99 -9.75 -5.63
CA LYS A 252 4.58 -10.65 -4.63
C LYS A 252 4.77 -12.09 -5.07
N CYS A 253 4.11 -12.50 -6.14
CA CYS A 253 4.17 -13.87 -6.63
C CYS A 253 4.58 -13.95 -8.11
N VAL A 254 3.87 -13.24 -8.99
CA VAL A 254 4.13 -13.30 -10.43
C VAL A 254 5.53 -12.78 -10.78
N VAL A 255 6.05 -11.83 -10.04
CA VAL A 255 7.43 -11.33 -10.19
C VAL A 255 8.49 -12.44 -10.10
N GLY A 256 8.21 -13.51 -9.36
CA GLY A 256 9.07 -14.69 -9.23
C GLY A 256 8.70 -15.86 -10.16
N MET A 257 7.75 -15.68 -11.08
CA MET A 257 7.31 -16.68 -12.05
C MET A 257 7.87 -16.38 -13.44
N TYR A 258 8.10 -17.41 -14.23
CA TYR A 258 8.60 -17.28 -15.60
C TYR A 258 7.72 -18.05 -16.60
N PRO A 259 7.57 -17.56 -17.85
CA PRO A 259 6.77 -18.26 -18.88
C PRO A 259 7.24 -19.69 -19.15
N LYS A 260 8.53 -19.96 -18.96
CA LYS A 260 9.16 -21.28 -19.14
C LYS A 260 8.90 -22.26 -17.98
N ASP A 261 8.41 -21.78 -16.84
CA ASP A 261 8.11 -22.65 -15.71
C ASP A 261 6.98 -23.63 -16.07
N SER A 262 7.09 -24.88 -15.61
CA SER A 262 6.01 -25.85 -15.73
C SER A 262 4.78 -25.41 -14.91
N LEU A 263 3.60 -25.94 -15.22
CA LEU A 263 2.40 -25.68 -14.42
C LEU A 263 2.57 -26.05 -12.95
N ASP A 264 3.26 -27.16 -12.66
CA ASP A 264 3.51 -27.61 -11.29
C ASP A 264 4.39 -26.62 -10.52
N VAL A 265 5.43 -26.08 -11.16
CA VAL A 265 6.29 -25.05 -10.56
C VAL A 265 5.52 -23.76 -10.33
N LEU A 266 4.70 -23.34 -11.27
CA LEU A 266 3.84 -22.15 -11.13
C LEU A 266 2.83 -22.37 -9.98
N GLN A 267 2.20 -23.54 -9.94
CA GLN A 267 1.24 -23.90 -8.89
C GLN A 267 1.91 -23.97 -7.51
N TYR A 268 3.11 -24.52 -7.41
CA TYR A 268 3.87 -24.55 -6.16
C TYR A 268 4.14 -23.13 -5.64
N LYS A 269 4.66 -22.25 -6.48
CA LYS A 269 4.91 -20.83 -6.14
C LYS A 269 3.61 -20.14 -5.71
N LEU A 270 2.52 -20.39 -6.44
CA LEU A 270 1.20 -19.84 -6.12
C LEU A 270 0.69 -20.35 -4.77
N THR A 271 0.86 -21.64 -4.47
CA THR A 271 0.43 -22.25 -3.20
C THR A 271 1.18 -21.62 -2.01
N LEU A 272 2.48 -21.42 -2.10
CA LEU A 272 3.26 -20.73 -1.08
C LEU A 272 2.76 -19.29 -0.86
N PHE A 273 2.45 -18.59 -1.94
CA PHE A 273 1.90 -17.24 -1.85
C PHE A 273 0.50 -17.23 -1.22
N LEU A 274 -0.37 -18.19 -1.54
CA LEU A 274 -1.71 -18.30 -0.94
C LEU A 274 -1.64 -18.59 0.56
N GLN A 275 -0.69 -19.43 1.00
CA GLN A 275 -0.42 -19.66 2.42
C GLN A 275 -0.03 -18.35 3.11
N TYR A 276 0.96 -17.63 2.54
CA TYR A 276 1.33 -16.32 3.05
C TYR A 276 0.12 -15.36 3.09
N TYR A 277 -0.65 -15.26 2.01
CA TYR A 277 -1.77 -14.33 1.91
C TYR A 277 -2.87 -14.62 2.92
N ASN A 278 -3.26 -15.89 3.09
CA ASN A 278 -4.37 -16.27 3.95
C ASN A 278 -3.98 -16.30 5.44
N TYR A 279 -2.76 -16.68 5.78
CA TYR A 279 -2.36 -16.93 7.17
C TYR A 279 -1.46 -15.83 7.76
N HIS A 280 -0.71 -15.11 6.94
CA HIS A 280 0.32 -14.17 7.42
C HIS A 280 0.07 -12.72 7.02
N LYS A 281 -0.47 -12.48 5.82
CA LYS A 281 -0.70 -11.12 5.35
C LYS A 281 -1.87 -10.47 6.08
N ARG A 282 -1.61 -9.35 6.75
CA ARG A 282 -2.64 -8.54 7.40
C ARG A 282 -3.35 -7.61 6.41
N HIS A 283 -4.65 -7.45 6.58
CA HIS A 283 -5.50 -6.64 5.73
C HIS A 283 -6.14 -5.50 6.52
N ARG A 284 -5.95 -4.27 6.03
CA ARG A 284 -6.52 -3.05 6.64
C ARG A 284 -7.71 -2.49 5.84
N GLY A 285 -8.25 -3.26 4.90
CA GLY A 285 -9.47 -2.92 4.18
C GLY A 285 -10.68 -2.92 5.09
N LEU A 286 -11.79 -2.33 4.61
CA LEU A 286 -13.05 -2.27 5.34
C LEU A 286 -13.45 -3.65 5.88
N GLY A 287 -13.75 -3.70 7.18
CA GLY A 287 -14.17 -4.91 7.89
C GLY A 287 -13.03 -5.87 8.29
N MET A 288 -11.77 -5.63 7.90
CA MET A 288 -10.66 -6.54 8.20
C MET A 288 -9.90 -6.22 9.50
N GLU A 289 -9.94 -5.00 9.98
CA GLU A 289 -9.36 -4.58 11.29
C GLU A 289 -7.90 -5.03 11.52
N GLY A 290 -7.11 -5.11 10.46
CA GLY A 290 -5.71 -5.58 10.55
C GLY A 290 -5.55 -7.10 10.72
N MET A 291 -6.60 -7.88 10.58
CA MET A 291 -6.54 -9.35 10.64
C MET A 291 -6.08 -9.96 9.33
N THR A 292 -5.56 -11.19 9.41
CA THR A 292 -5.41 -12.06 8.24
C THR A 292 -6.77 -12.67 7.87
N PRO A 293 -6.96 -13.16 6.62
CA PRO A 293 -8.18 -13.87 6.24
C PRO A 293 -8.58 -14.98 7.20
N MET A 294 -7.64 -15.82 7.61
CA MET A 294 -7.90 -16.93 8.53
C MET A 294 -8.20 -16.48 9.96
N GLN A 295 -7.60 -15.38 10.43
CA GLN A 295 -7.95 -14.79 11.74
C GLN A 295 -9.37 -14.22 11.72
N LYS A 296 -9.76 -13.56 10.61
CA LYS A 296 -11.12 -13.03 10.45
C LYS A 296 -12.14 -14.16 10.43
N LEU A 297 -11.86 -15.25 9.71
CA LEU A 297 -12.70 -16.44 9.68
C LEU A 297 -12.84 -17.09 11.06
N ALA A 298 -11.73 -17.30 11.76
CA ALA A 298 -11.74 -17.89 13.11
C ALA A 298 -12.53 -17.04 14.11
N ARG A 299 -12.47 -15.71 13.97
CA ARG A 299 -13.29 -14.80 14.77
C ARG A 299 -14.78 -14.99 14.48
N TYR A 300 -15.16 -15.10 13.21
CA TYR A 300 -16.56 -15.35 12.81
C TYR A 300 -17.08 -16.66 13.39
N GLN A 301 -16.31 -17.76 13.31
CA GLN A 301 -16.69 -19.09 13.82
C GLN A 301 -16.85 -19.16 15.35
N ARG A 302 -16.24 -18.23 16.10
CA ARG A 302 -16.41 -18.15 17.56
C ARG A 302 -17.68 -17.41 18.01
N TRP A 303 -18.25 -16.61 17.14
CA TRP A 303 -19.38 -15.72 17.46
C TRP A 303 -20.67 -16.04 16.66
N GLY A 304 -20.62 -16.96 15.71
CA GLY A 304 -21.71 -17.51 14.93
C GLY A 304 -21.99 -18.97 15.30
#